data_66723f5931ff0426d28680205503c3ea
#
_entry.id   66723f5931ff0426d28680205503c3ea
#
_cell.length_a   1.000
_cell.length_b   1.000
_cell.length_c   1.000
_cell.angle_alpha   90.00
_cell.angle_beta   90.00
_cell.angle_gamma   90.00
#
_symmetry.space_group_name_H-M   'P 1'
#
loop_
_entity.id
_entity.type
_entity.pdbx_description
1 polymer ?
#
loop_
_entity_poly.entity_id
_entity_poly.type
_entity_poly.pdbx_seq_one_letter_code
_entity_poly.pdbx_strand_id
1 'polypeptide(L)'
;MSEKKTLPINEYKHIKHNIGNGNPTILAFGMSHCYSCQAMSKVFAAVLEEHPEYQIYAIDGQKERLVSRDIYKLKEMPTQIFFNAVGEEVFRHTGAYKKPVLEIILKKWGFV
;
A
#
# COMPACT_ATOMS: atom_id res chain seq x y z
N MET A 1 11.12 -4.53 -24.00
CA MET A 1 10.22 -4.64 -23.26
C MET A 1 10.45 -4.18 -21.99
N SER A 2 9.65 -3.88 -21.39
CA SER A 2 9.87 -3.25 -20.19
C SER A 2 9.72 -4.19 -19.05
N GLU A 3 10.53 -4.01 -18.08
CA GLU A 3 10.33 -4.65 -16.83
C GLU A 3 9.20 -3.99 -16.10
N LYS A 4 8.48 -4.76 -15.34
CA LYS A 4 7.43 -4.20 -14.51
C LYS A 4 8.07 -3.45 -13.36
N LYS A 5 7.58 -2.24 -13.14
CA LYS A 5 8.07 -1.40 -12.06
C LYS A 5 7.47 -1.82 -10.74
N THR A 6 8.19 -1.52 -9.67
CA THR A 6 7.67 -1.66 -8.32
C THR A 6 7.44 -0.28 -7.73
N LEU A 7 6.70 -0.20 -6.62
CA LEU A 7 6.49 1.05 -5.92
C LEU A 7 7.82 1.52 -5.31
N PRO A 8 8.11 2.82 -5.36
CA PRO A 8 9.23 3.34 -4.59
C PRO A 8 8.92 3.22 -3.09
N ILE A 9 9.98 2.95 -2.34
CA ILE A 9 9.85 2.81 -0.89
C ILE A 9 9.87 4.20 -0.27
N ASN A 10 8.91 4.47 0.62
CA ASN A 10 8.81 5.73 1.35
C ASN A 10 9.08 5.52 2.82
N GLU A 11 9.57 6.54 3.48
CA GLU A 11 9.65 6.54 4.94
C GLU A 11 8.31 7.04 5.48
N TYR A 12 7.80 6.37 6.50
CA TYR A 12 6.50 6.69 7.06
C TYR A 12 6.41 8.14 7.52
N LYS A 13 7.47 8.66 8.13
CA LYS A 13 7.47 10.03 8.63
C LYS A 13 7.25 11.06 7.54
N HIS A 14 7.58 10.72 6.29
CA HIS A 14 7.44 11.63 5.17
C HIS A 14 6.06 11.61 4.55
N ILE A 15 5.29 10.54 4.78
CA ILE A 15 3.98 10.42 4.11
C ILE A 15 2.80 10.33 5.08
N LYS A 16 3.05 10.20 6.38
CA LYS A 16 1.97 9.98 7.34
C LYS A 16 0.97 11.13 7.35
N HIS A 17 1.42 12.33 7.07
CA HIS A 17 0.54 13.50 7.05
C HIS A 17 -0.42 13.51 5.87
N ASN A 18 -0.21 12.63 4.89
CA ASN A 18 -1.13 12.50 3.77
C ASN A 18 -2.33 11.62 4.12
N ILE A 19 -2.23 10.85 5.20
CA ILE A 19 -3.37 10.06 5.67
C ILE A 19 -4.38 11.01 6.30
N GLY A 20 -5.58 11.06 5.72
CA GLY A 20 -6.62 11.97 6.21
C GLY A 20 -6.57 13.35 5.61
N ASN A 21 -5.90 13.52 4.47
CA ASN A 21 -5.77 14.84 3.83
C ASN A 21 -6.90 15.15 2.86
N GLY A 22 -7.98 14.35 2.87
CA GLY A 22 -9.11 14.53 1.97
C GLY A 22 -9.14 13.52 0.84
N ASN A 23 -8.12 12.68 0.72
CA ASN A 23 -8.04 11.64 -0.30
C ASN A 23 -7.77 10.29 0.34
N PRO A 24 -8.37 9.21 -0.18
CA PRO A 24 -8.08 7.87 0.33
C PRO A 24 -6.59 7.51 0.14
N THR A 25 -6.07 6.67 1.02
CA THR A 25 -4.66 6.32 1.02
C THR A 25 -4.49 4.82 1.25
N ILE A 26 -3.49 4.22 0.60
CA ILE A 26 -3.09 2.85 0.85
C ILE A 26 -1.65 2.83 1.33
N LEU A 27 -1.41 2.15 2.45
CA LEU A 27 -0.05 1.83 2.88
C LEU A 27 0.21 0.37 2.54
N ALA A 28 1.22 0.15 1.70
CA ALA A 28 1.59 -1.19 1.26
C ALA A 28 2.88 -1.58 1.98
N PHE A 29 2.74 -2.36 3.04
CA PHE A 29 3.89 -2.82 3.82
C PHE A 29 4.49 -4.06 3.20
N GLY A 30 5.80 -4.06 3.05
CA GLY A 30 6.52 -5.20 2.52
C GLY A 30 7.91 -5.24 3.13
N MET A 31 8.75 -6.14 2.60
CA MET A 31 10.15 -6.22 3.02
C MET A 31 10.97 -6.81 1.89
N SER A 32 12.30 -6.65 1.98
CA SER A 32 13.19 -7.21 0.98
C SER A 32 13.19 -8.74 1.05
N HIS A 33 13.55 -9.38 -0.05
CA HIS A 33 13.60 -10.84 -0.17
C HIS A 33 12.25 -11.51 0.07
N CYS A 34 11.17 -10.80 -0.20
CA CYS A 34 9.81 -11.31 -0.04
C CYS A 34 9.17 -11.35 -1.42
N TYR A 35 8.99 -12.55 -1.97
CA TYR A 35 8.48 -12.70 -3.32
C TYR A 35 7.08 -12.11 -3.49
N SER A 36 6.19 -12.41 -2.56
CA SER A 36 4.82 -11.91 -2.63
C SER A 36 4.76 -10.41 -2.41
N CYS A 37 5.67 -9.85 -1.62
CA CYS A 37 5.76 -8.41 -1.47
C CYS A 37 6.15 -7.73 -2.78
N GLN A 38 7.10 -8.32 -3.51
CA GLN A 38 7.51 -7.79 -4.81
C GLN A 38 6.38 -7.89 -5.82
N ALA A 39 5.67 -9.01 -5.83
CA ALA A 39 4.53 -9.18 -6.72
C ALA A 39 3.46 -8.14 -6.45
N MET A 40 3.15 -7.88 -5.18
CA MET A 40 2.14 -6.90 -4.82
C MET A 40 2.59 -5.48 -5.17
N SER A 41 3.87 -5.19 -4.99
CA SER A 41 4.42 -3.89 -5.36
C SER A 41 4.26 -3.61 -6.84
N LYS A 42 4.44 -4.63 -7.68
CA LYS A 42 4.24 -4.47 -9.13
C LYS A 42 2.78 -4.19 -9.47
N VAL A 43 1.87 -4.85 -8.79
CA VAL A 43 0.43 -4.62 -9.02
C VAL A 43 0.08 -3.18 -8.66
N PHE A 44 0.53 -2.68 -7.52
CA PHE A 44 0.26 -1.31 -7.12
C PHE A 44 0.93 -0.30 -8.05
N ALA A 45 2.13 -0.59 -8.51
CA ALA A 45 2.81 0.30 -9.45
C ALA A 45 2.04 0.42 -10.76
N ALA A 46 1.47 -0.70 -11.23
CA ALA A 46 0.66 -0.68 -12.44
C ALA A 46 -0.61 0.16 -12.25
N VAL A 47 -1.22 0.06 -11.08
CA VAL A 47 -2.40 0.88 -10.79
C VAL A 47 -2.03 2.36 -10.76
N LEU A 48 -0.89 2.71 -10.17
CA LEU A 48 -0.44 4.10 -10.13
C LEU A 48 -0.12 4.67 -11.50
N GLU A 49 0.33 3.81 -12.44
CA GLU A 49 0.54 4.29 -13.81
C GLU A 49 -0.77 4.70 -14.45
N GLU A 50 -1.85 3.99 -14.17
CA GLU A 50 -3.16 4.32 -14.70
C GLU A 50 -3.83 5.45 -13.93
N HIS A 51 -3.51 5.58 -12.64
CA HIS A 51 -4.14 6.55 -11.76
C HIS A 51 -3.09 7.24 -10.90
N PRO A 52 -2.26 8.11 -11.51
CA PRO A 52 -1.18 8.76 -10.74
C PRO A 52 -1.66 9.66 -9.61
N GLU A 53 -2.96 9.96 -9.58
CA GLU A 53 -3.53 10.78 -8.51
C GLU A 53 -3.79 9.99 -7.23
N TYR A 54 -3.70 8.65 -7.27
CA TYR A 54 -3.93 7.85 -6.07
C TYR A 54 -2.79 7.98 -5.08
N GLN A 55 -3.10 7.91 -3.80
CA GLN A 55 -2.09 7.92 -2.74
C GLN A 55 -1.80 6.49 -2.31
N ILE A 56 -0.76 5.91 -2.86
CA ILE A 56 -0.33 4.53 -2.55
C ILE A 56 1.15 4.59 -2.21
N TYR A 57 1.48 4.21 -0.97
CA TYR A 57 2.85 4.32 -0.48
C TYR A 57 3.35 2.97 -0.01
N ALA A 58 4.53 2.58 -0.48
CA ALA A 58 5.20 1.37 -0.01
C ALA A 58 6.08 1.72 1.18
N ILE A 59 5.97 0.93 2.24
CA ILE A 59 6.76 1.09 3.47
C ILE A 59 7.53 -0.20 3.69
N ASP A 60 8.82 -0.09 4.02
CA ASP A 60 9.61 -1.26 4.39
C ASP A 60 9.30 -1.59 5.85
N GLY A 61 8.48 -2.60 6.05
CA GLY A 61 8.02 -2.96 7.39
C GLY A 61 9.10 -3.58 8.25
N GLN A 62 10.17 -4.09 7.63
CA GLN A 62 11.28 -4.65 8.38
C GLN A 62 12.19 -3.54 8.90
N LYS A 63 12.47 -2.53 8.09
CA LYS A 63 13.26 -1.40 8.54
C LYS A 63 12.49 -0.52 9.51
N GLU A 64 11.20 -0.36 9.30
CA GLU A 64 10.37 0.48 10.15
C GLU A 64 9.48 -0.36 11.05
N ARG A 65 10.13 -1.14 11.91
CA ARG A 65 9.42 -2.06 12.80
C ARG A 65 8.50 -1.35 13.78
N LEU A 66 8.90 -0.16 14.23
CA LEU A 66 8.06 0.62 15.13
C LEU A 66 6.72 0.91 14.45
N VAL A 67 6.76 1.27 13.18
CA VAL A 67 5.55 1.57 12.42
C VAL A 67 4.74 0.30 12.18
N SER A 68 5.37 -0.73 11.62
CA SER A 68 4.64 -1.92 11.23
C SER A 68 4.12 -2.70 12.42
N ARG A 69 4.91 -2.85 13.48
CA ARG A 69 4.54 -3.71 14.60
C ARG A 69 3.84 -2.96 15.71
N ASP A 70 4.33 -1.77 16.08
CA ASP A 70 3.79 -1.08 17.24
C ASP A 70 2.62 -0.17 16.89
N ILE A 71 2.69 0.51 15.75
CA ILE A 71 1.60 1.39 15.35
C ILE A 71 0.47 0.59 14.69
N TYR A 72 0.79 -0.24 13.69
CA TYR A 72 -0.23 -0.91 12.90
C TYR A 72 -0.45 -2.37 13.27
N LYS A 73 0.36 -2.91 14.18
CA LYS A 73 0.15 -4.27 14.73
C LYS A 73 0.18 -5.34 13.64
N LEU A 74 1.08 -5.19 12.68
CA LEU A 74 1.20 -6.16 11.61
C LEU A 74 1.94 -7.40 12.06
N LYS A 75 1.48 -8.55 11.60
CA LYS A 75 2.11 -9.84 11.92
C LYS A 75 2.78 -10.46 10.72
N GLU A 76 2.35 -10.12 9.51
CA GLU A 76 2.85 -10.73 8.28
C GLU A 76 2.99 -9.67 7.21
N MET A 77 3.84 -9.99 6.23
CA MET A 77 4.04 -9.17 5.04
C MET A 77 3.77 -10.04 3.81
N PRO A 78 3.25 -9.50 2.72
CA PRO A 78 2.82 -8.10 2.58
C PRO A 78 1.47 -7.89 3.25
N THR A 79 1.26 -6.67 3.75
CA THR A 79 -0.04 -6.26 4.27
C THR A 79 -0.35 -4.88 3.73
N GLN A 80 -1.56 -4.69 3.27
CA GLN A 80 -2.02 -3.41 2.75
C GLN A 80 -3.10 -2.86 3.67
N ILE A 81 -2.97 -1.59 4.03
CA ILE A 81 -3.94 -0.92 4.89
C ILE A 81 -4.57 0.21 4.09
N PHE A 82 -5.89 0.21 4.02
CA PHE A 82 -6.66 1.18 3.25
C PHE A 82 -7.31 2.18 4.20
N PHE A 83 -7.10 3.46 3.92
CA PHE A 83 -7.64 4.56 4.72
C PHE A 83 -8.60 5.38 3.86
N ASN A 84 -9.70 5.81 4.47
CA ASN A 84 -10.63 6.70 3.77
C ASN A 84 -10.09 8.15 3.75
N ALA A 85 -10.88 9.07 3.18
CA ALA A 85 -10.44 10.45 3.00
C ALA A 85 -10.15 11.18 4.31
N VAL A 86 -10.79 10.77 5.40
CA VAL A 86 -10.57 11.42 6.70
C VAL A 86 -9.53 10.67 7.54
N GLY A 87 -8.92 9.64 7.00
CA GLY A 87 -7.80 8.97 7.67
C GLY A 87 -8.18 7.79 8.54
N GLU A 88 -9.40 7.29 8.42
CA GLU A 88 -9.80 6.09 9.16
C GLU A 88 -9.43 4.85 8.38
N GLU A 89 -8.90 3.84 9.07
CA GLU A 89 -8.62 2.55 8.46
C GLU A 89 -9.95 1.87 8.16
N VAL A 90 -10.21 1.56 6.89
CA VAL A 90 -11.46 0.95 6.48
C VAL A 90 -11.31 -0.49 6.03
N PHE A 91 -10.08 -0.91 5.68
CA PHE A 91 -9.85 -2.25 5.19
C PHE A 91 -8.39 -2.59 5.33
N ARG A 92 -8.12 -3.88 5.55
CA ARG A 92 -6.75 -4.37 5.69
C ARG A 92 -6.70 -5.75 5.05
N HIS A 93 -5.65 -6.00 4.27
CA HIS A 93 -5.48 -7.28 3.60
C HIS A 93 -4.05 -7.76 3.77
N THR A 94 -3.88 -9.02 4.12
CA THR A 94 -2.58 -9.66 4.23
C THR A 94 -2.41 -10.64 3.07
N GLY A 95 -1.24 -10.61 2.43
CA GLY A 95 -0.95 -11.44 1.28
C GLY A 95 -1.10 -10.67 -0.02
N ALA A 96 -0.84 -11.36 -1.13
CA ALA A 96 -0.89 -10.75 -2.44
C ALA A 96 -2.18 -11.12 -3.17
N TYR A 97 -2.55 -10.29 -4.13
CA TYR A 97 -3.65 -10.58 -5.03
C TYR A 97 -3.37 -9.94 -6.39
N LYS A 98 -4.12 -10.36 -7.38
CA LYS A 98 -3.94 -9.86 -8.73
C LYS A 98 -4.67 -8.53 -8.92
N LYS A 99 -4.27 -7.81 -9.97
CA LYS A 99 -4.80 -6.49 -10.25
C LYS A 99 -6.34 -6.43 -10.32
N PRO A 100 -7.04 -7.40 -10.95
CA PRO A 100 -8.51 -7.31 -11.00
C PRO A 100 -9.17 -7.32 -9.62
N VAL A 101 -8.58 -8.06 -8.66
CA VAL A 101 -9.11 -8.08 -7.29
C VAL A 101 -8.88 -6.74 -6.63
N LEU A 102 -7.69 -6.17 -6.81
CA LEU A 102 -7.38 -4.86 -6.26
C LEU A 102 -8.33 -3.80 -6.82
N GLU A 103 -8.64 -3.87 -8.11
CA GLU A 103 -9.54 -2.89 -8.71
C GLU A 103 -10.92 -2.92 -8.09
N ILE A 104 -11.41 -4.11 -7.75
CA ILE A 104 -12.69 -4.26 -7.06
C ILE A 104 -12.63 -3.59 -5.69
N ILE A 105 -11.53 -3.81 -4.95
CA ILE A 105 -11.35 -3.22 -3.63
C ILE A 105 -11.26 -1.69 -3.71
N LEU A 106 -10.52 -1.18 -4.69
CA LEU A 106 -10.39 0.26 -4.87
C LEU A 106 -11.73 0.91 -5.12
N LYS A 107 -12.56 0.28 -5.93
CA LYS A 107 -13.88 0.79 -6.22
C LYS A 107 -14.76 0.79 -4.96
N LYS A 108 -14.69 -0.29 -4.20
CA LYS A 108 -15.49 -0.42 -2.98
C LYS A 108 -15.16 0.67 -1.97
N TRP A 109 -13.88 1.04 -1.85
CA TRP A 109 -13.43 1.95 -0.80
C TRP A 109 -13.20 3.38 -1.31
N GLY A 110 -13.75 3.73 -2.46
CA GLY A 110 -13.85 5.12 -2.87
C GLY A 110 -12.65 5.69 -3.62
N PHE A 111 -11.80 4.85 -4.19
CA PHE A 111 -10.70 5.35 -5.00
C PHE A 111 -11.13 5.69 -6.42
N VAL A 112 -12.21 5.11 -6.87
CA VAL A 112 -12.80 5.41 -8.19
C VAL A 112 -14.27 5.69 -8.08
#